data_db62f9758404976faa5c6f7bf16fa5e9
#
_entry.id   db62f9758404976faa5c6f7bf16fa5e9
#
_cell.length_a   1.000
_cell.length_b   1.000
_cell.length_c   1.000
_cell.angle_alpha   90.00
_cell.angle_beta   90.00
_cell.angle_gamma   90.00
#
_symmetry.space_group_name_H-M   'P 1'
#
loop_
_entity.id
_entity.type
_entity.pdbx_description
1 polymer ?
#
loop_
_entity_poly.entity_id
_entity_poly.type
_entity_poly.pdbx_seq_one_letter_code
_entity_poly.pdbx_strand_id
1 'polypeptide(L)'
;CGFDPGVTGVYTAYAAKHHFDEIQYLDIVDCNAGDHHKAFATNFNPEINIREITQRGKYYEDGEWKDTDPLSVHKPLNYPNVGPRESYLMYHEELESLTKNFPTIKRARFWMTFGQEYLTHLRVIQNIGMSRIDPVMYNGQEIVPIQFLKAVLPNPGDLGENYTGETSIGCRIRGIKDGKEQTYYVYNNCSHEAAYKETGAQGVSYTTGVPAMIGAKLFMQGVWKKPGVWNVEEFNPDPFMKELNEQGLPW
;
A
#
# COMPACT_ATOMS: atom_id res chain seq x y z
N CYS A 1 5.29 -9.00 -4.87
CA CYS A 1 4.15 -9.66 -4.24
C CYS A 1 4.18 -9.34 -2.74
N GLY A 2 3.59 -8.26 -2.36
CA GLY A 2 3.34 -7.82 -1.00
C GLY A 2 1.85 -7.57 -0.83
N PHE A 3 1.45 -6.53 -0.08
CA PHE A 3 0.05 -6.15 -0.05
C PHE A 3 -0.27 -5.16 -1.19
N ASP A 4 0.38 -4.02 -1.16
CA ASP A 4 0.37 -2.98 -2.18
C ASP A 4 1.83 -2.57 -2.52
N PRO A 5 2.31 -3.02 -3.67
CA PRO A 5 1.69 -3.88 -4.68
C PRO A 5 1.69 -5.38 -4.32
N GLY A 6 0.64 -6.07 -4.74
CA GLY A 6 0.50 -7.52 -4.60
C GLY A 6 -0.95 -7.95 -4.39
N VAL A 7 -1.43 -7.99 -3.15
CA VAL A 7 -2.82 -8.37 -2.83
C VAL A 7 -3.82 -7.47 -3.54
N THR A 8 -3.56 -6.18 -3.66
CA THR A 8 -4.42 -5.22 -4.38
C THR A 8 -4.59 -5.58 -5.85
N GLY A 9 -3.52 -6.08 -6.51
CA GLY A 9 -3.59 -6.63 -7.86
C GLY A 9 -4.43 -7.90 -7.93
N VAL A 10 -4.24 -8.82 -6.97
CA VAL A 10 -5.04 -10.06 -6.88
C VAL A 10 -6.51 -9.74 -6.58
N TYR A 11 -6.82 -8.80 -5.70
CA TYR A 11 -8.17 -8.32 -5.42
C TYR A 11 -8.86 -7.79 -6.67
N THR A 12 -8.13 -7.00 -7.46
CA THR A 12 -8.65 -6.46 -8.72
C THR A 12 -8.92 -7.57 -9.74
N ALA A 13 -8.02 -8.54 -9.87
CA ALA A 13 -8.21 -9.71 -10.74
C ALA A 13 -9.38 -10.59 -10.28
N TYR A 14 -9.52 -10.78 -8.96
CA TYR A 14 -10.65 -11.52 -8.40
C TYR A 14 -11.98 -10.83 -8.69
N ALA A 15 -12.04 -9.52 -8.49
CA ALA A 15 -13.21 -8.72 -8.80
C ALA A 15 -13.56 -8.79 -10.30
N ALA A 16 -12.58 -8.65 -11.19
CA ALA A 16 -12.76 -8.78 -12.63
C ALA A 16 -13.32 -10.15 -13.01
N LYS A 17 -12.83 -11.22 -12.40
CA LYS A 17 -13.26 -12.59 -12.70
C LYS A 17 -14.67 -12.89 -12.23
N HIS A 18 -15.05 -12.42 -11.04
CA HIS A 18 -16.27 -12.89 -10.38
C HIS A 18 -17.39 -11.85 -10.29
N HIS A 19 -17.04 -10.57 -10.31
CA HIS A 19 -17.99 -9.50 -10.01
C HIS A 19 -18.24 -8.52 -11.16
N PHE A 20 -17.35 -8.45 -12.16
CA PHE A 20 -17.48 -7.45 -13.22
C PHE A 20 -17.25 -8.07 -14.62
N ASP A 21 -17.97 -7.56 -15.60
CA ASP A 21 -17.65 -7.72 -17.02
C ASP A 21 -16.66 -6.61 -17.45
N GLU A 22 -16.79 -5.42 -16.84
CA GLU A 22 -15.91 -4.27 -17.05
C GLU A 22 -15.65 -3.57 -15.73
N ILE A 23 -14.37 -3.44 -15.34
CA ILE A 23 -13.96 -2.55 -14.27
C ILE A 23 -13.75 -1.15 -14.85
N GLN A 24 -14.42 -0.13 -14.30
CA GLN A 24 -14.32 1.24 -14.80
C GLN A 24 -13.62 2.19 -13.81
N TYR A 25 -13.76 1.96 -12.52
CA TYR A 25 -13.18 2.82 -11.48
C TYR A 25 -12.55 1.94 -10.40
N LEU A 26 -11.30 2.25 -10.08
CA LEU A 26 -10.52 1.57 -9.06
C LEU A 26 -9.95 2.62 -8.09
N ASP A 27 -10.31 2.53 -6.83
CA ASP A 27 -9.65 3.25 -5.75
C ASP A 27 -9.01 2.19 -4.82
N ILE A 28 -7.68 2.13 -4.81
CA ILE A 28 -6.92 1.39 -3.81
C ILE A 28 -6.85 2.28 -2.58
N VAL A 29 -7.13 1.71 -1.41
CA VAL A 29 -7.17 2.44 -0.15
C VAL A 29 -6.35 1.73 0.90
N ASP A 30 -5.35 2.41 1.44
CA ASP A 30 -4.44 1.92 2.48
C ASP A 30 -4.56 2.77 3.73
N CYS A 31 -4.91 2.13 4.83
CA CYS A 31 -4.99 2.75 6.14
C CYS A 31 -4.19 1.96 7.16
N ASN A 32 -3.20 2.61 7.75
CA ASN A 32 -2.65 2.17 9.01
C ASN A 32 -3.22 3.05 10.14
N ALA A 33 -4.12 2.49 10.93
CA ALA A 33 -4.77 3.16 12.05
C ALA A 33 -4.13 2.79 13.40
N GLY A 34 -2.93 2.25 13.37
CA GLY A 34 -2.20 1.86 14.56
C GLY A 34 -1.47 3.01 15.26
N ASP A 35 -1.10 2.75 16.51
CA ASP A 35 -0.26 3.62 17.33
C ASP A 35 0.95 2.84 17.86
N HIS A 36 2.15 3.20 17.42
CA HIS A 36 3.43 2.66 17.88
C HIS A 36 4.07 3.50 19.00
N HIS A 37 3.37 4.51 19.52
CA HIS A 37 3.81 5.38 20.63
C HIS A 37 5.14 6.12 20.37
N LYS A 38 5.48 6.38 19.12
CA LYS A 38 6.63 7.21 18.71
C LYS A 38 6.10 8.47 18.03
N ALA A 39 6.68 9.62 18.35
CA ALA A 39 6.32 10.89 17.74
C ALA A 39 6.52 10.88 16.22
N PHE A 40 7.59 10.21 15.74
CA PHE A 40 7.84 9.98 14.33
C PHE A 40 8.60 8.66 14.12
N ALA A 41 7.99 7.77 13.37
CA ALA A 41 8.61 6.53 12.89
C ALA A 41 7.95 6.11 11.58
N THR A 42 8.59 5.23 10.84
CA THR A 42 8.06 4.66 9.59
C THR A 42 7.90 3.15 9.74
N ASN A 43 6.86 2.58 9.14
CA ASN A 43 6.55 1.14 9.29
C ASN A 43 7.42 0.24 8.41
N PHE A 44 8.16 0.82 7.47
CA PHE A 44 9.14 0.16 6.62
C PHE A 44 10.32 1.11 6.38
N ASN A 45 11.21 0.81 5.45
CA ASN A 45 12.42 1.58 5.21
C ASN A 45 12.16 3.10 5.20
N PRO A 46 12.75 3.88 6.15
CA PRO A 46 12.45 5.30 6.30
C PRO A 46 12.75 6.13 5.04
N GLU A 47 13.80 5.80 4.31
CA GLU A 47 14.13 6.50 3.07
C GLU A 47 13.06 6.31 2.01
N ILE A 48 12.61 5.07 1.79
CA ILE A 48 11.58 4.76 0.81
C ILE A 48 10.27 5.45 1.22
N ASN A 49 9.84 5.27 2.46
CA ASN A 49 8.60 5.87 2.97
C ASN A 49 8.58 7.40 2.81
N ILE A 50 9.65 8.09 3.26
CA ILE A 50 9.73 9.56 3.16
C ILE A 50 9.72 10.01 1.70
N ARG A 51 10.43 9.31 0.81
CA ARG A 51 10.48 9.65 -0.62
C ARG A 51 9.12 9.46 -1.31
N GLU A 52 8.43 8.37 -1.03
CA GLU A 52 7.08 8.13 -1.56
C GLU A 52 6.10 9.22 -1.17
N ILE A 53 6.07 9.60 0.10
CA ILE A 53 5.13 10.61 0.60
C ILE A 53 5.46 12.02 0.09
N THR A 54 6.73 12.30 -0.17
CA THR A 54 7.19 13.64 -0.59
C THR A 54 7.27 13.83 -2.10
N GLN A 55 7.09 12.77 -2.89
CA GLN A 55 7.01 12.87 -4.34
C GLN A 55 5.64 13.38 -4.81
N ARG A 56 5.57 13.79 -6.08
CA ARG A 56 4.31 14.17 -6.72
C ARG A 56 3.33 13.00 -6.72
N GLY A 57 2.08 13.27 -6.38
CA GLY A 57 1.00 12.31 -6.58
C GLY A 57 0.72 12.12 -8.07
N LYS A 58 0.31 10.90 -8.47
CA LYS A 58 -0.01 10.57 -9.85
C LYS A 58 -1.19 9.60 -9.87
N TYR A 59 -2.15 9.84 -10.75
CA TYR A 59 -3.31 8.97 -10.92
C TYR A 59 -3.73 8.89 -12.39
N TYR A 60 -4.47 7.86 -12.72
CA TYR A 60 -4.99 7.65 -14.07
C TYR A 60 -6.45 8.09 -14.17
N GLU A 61 -6.81 8.84 -15.21
CA GLU A 61 -8.18 9.26 -15.48
C GLU A 61 -8.38 9.56 -16.98
N ASP A 62 -9.43 8.93 -17.56
CA ASP A 62 -9.86 9.09 -18.94
C ASP A 62 -8.75 8.87 -19.99
N GLY A 63 -7.95 7.84 -19.78
CA GLY A 63 -6.87 7.46 -20.71
C GLY A 63 -5.54 8.18 -20.47
N GLU A 64 -5.46 9.07 -19.49
CA GLU A 64 -4.30 9.92 -19.23
C GLU A 64 -3.82 9.82 -17.78
N TRP A 65 -2.50 9.95 -17.61
CA TRP A 65 -1.89 10.13 -16.30
C TRP A 65 -1.90 11.61 -15.92
N LYS A 66 -2.38 11.91 -14.72
CA LYS A 66 -2.45 13.26 -14.15
C LYS A 66 -1.60 13.35 -12.90
N ASP A 67 -0.84 14.43 -12.77
CA ASP A 67 0.02 14.69 -11.61
C ASP A 67 -0.66 15.67 -10.64
N THR A 68 -0.31 15.53 -9.36
CA THR A 68 -0.69 16.48 -8.31
C THR A 68 0.54 16.85 -7.47
N ASP A 69 0.48 17.98 -6.78
CA ASP A 69 1.50 18.29 -5.79
C ASP A 69 1.41 17.29 -4.62
N PRO A 70 2.53 17.00 -3.93
CA PRO A 70 2.55 16.05 -2.83
C PRO A 70 1.47 16.36 -1.79
N LEU A 71 0.68 15.35 -1.43
CA LEU A 71 -0.38 15.41 -0.41
C LEU A 71 -1.44 16.52 -0.61
N SER A 72 -1.51 17.15 -1.79
CA SER A 72 -2.42 18.28 -2.06
C SER A 72 -3.88 17.86 -2.26
N VAL A 73 -4.11 16.63 -2.72
CA VAL A 73 -5.44 16.07 -2.90
C VAL A 73 -5.72 15.08 -1.78
N HIS A 74 -6.69 15.40 -0.94
CA HIS A 74 -7.05 14.56 0.19
C HIS A 74 -8.56 14.63 0.49
N LYS A 75 -9.08 13.61 1.14
CA LYS A 75 -10.48 13.52 1.57
C LYS A 75 -10.64 12.48 2.68
N PRO A 76 -11.67 12.59 3.53
CA PRO A 76 -12.00 11.52 4.45
C PRO A 76 -12.54 10.31 3.68
N LEU A 77 -11.98 9.13 3.98
CA LEU A 77 -12.50 7.83 3.55
C LEU A 77 -12.88 7.00 4.77
N ASN A 78 -13.93 6.19 4.65
CA ASN A 78 -14.37 5.34 5.74
C ASN A 78 -13.78 3.93 5.57
N TYR A 79 -13.04 3.46 6.55
CA TYR A 79 -12.40 2.14 6.58
C TYR A 79 -13.16 1.19 7.49
N PRO A 80 -13.39 -0.06 7.10
CA PRO A 80 -14.05 -1.04 7.97
C PRO A 80 -13.30 -1.21 9.29
N ASN A 81 -14.02 -1.30 10.39
CA ASN A 81 -13.58 -1.35 11.78
C ASN A 81 -12.84 -0.10 12.28
N VAL A 82 -12.21 0.67 11.41
CA VAL A 82 -11.39 1.85 11.73
C VAL A 82 -12.22 3.15 11.76
N GLY A 83 -13.23 3.24 10.87
CA GLY A 83 -14.01 4.46 10.67
C GLY A 83 -13.35 5.47 9.72
N PRO A 84 -13.80 6.75 9.76
CA PRO A 84 -13.28 7.77 8.83
C PRO A 84 -11.84 8.16 9.16
N ARG A 85 -11.01 8.25 8.11
CA ARG A 85 -9.61 8.72 8.17
C ARG A 85 -9.32 9.63 6.99
N GLU A 86 -8.57 10.69 7.23
CA GLU A 86 -8.07 11.56 6.16
C GLU A 86 -7.10 10.76 5.29
N SER A 87 -7.41 10.70 4.00
CA SER A 87 -6.68 9.90 3.02
C SER A 87 -6.16 10.79 1.92
N TYR A 88 -4.89 10.61 1.59
CA TYR A 88 -4.14 11.44 0.65
C TYR A 88 -3.92 10.69 -0.65
N LEU A 89 -4.16 11.35 -1.78
CA LEU A 89 -3.88 10.81 -3.09
C LEU A 89 -2.37 10.76 -3.30
N MET A 90 -1.89 9.56 -3.66
CA MET A 90 -0.48 9.34 -3.93
C MET A 90 -0.29 8.62 -5.27
N TYR A 91 0.95 8.59 -5.75
CA TYR A 91 1.36 7.64 -6.78
C TYR A 91 1.70 6.31 -6.13
N HIS A 92 1.28 5.23 -6.76
CA HIS A 92 1.71 3.88 -6.41
C HIS A 92 1.83 3.05 -7.68
N GLU A 93 2.89 2.25 -7.78
CA GLU A 93 3.33 1.64 -9.04
C GLU A 93 2.37 0.60 -9.62
N GLU A 94 1.59 -0.12 -8.80
CA GLU A 94 0.62 -1.09 -9.30
C GLU A 94 -0.47 -0.46 -10.17
N LEU A 95 -0.73 0.83 -10.03
CA LEU A 95 -1.69 1.51 -10.90
C LEU A 95 -1.29 1.40 -12.38
N GLU A 96 0.03 1.37 -12.69
CA GLU A 96 0.52 1.27 -14.07
C GLU A 96 0.20 -0.11 -14.69
N SER A 97 0.43 -1.19 -13.94
CA SER A 97 0.12 -2.54 -14.43
C SER A 97 -1.38 -2.79 -14.48
N LEU A 98 -2.13 -2.33 -13.47
CA LEU A 98 -3.58 -2.51 -13.40
C LEU A 98 -4.31 -1.79 -14.54
N THR A 99 -3.95 -0.54 -14.85
CA THR A 99 -4.56 0.19 -15.97
C THR A 99 -4.19 -0.40 -17.33
N LYS A 100 -3.02 -1.02 -17.45
CA LYS A 100 -2.59 -1.75 -18.65
C LYS A 100 -3.34 -3.07 -18.81
N ASN A 101 -3.48 -3.85 -17.72
CA ASN A 101 -4.07 -5.19 -17.77
C ASN A 101 -5.60 -5.16 -17.74
N PHE A 102 -6.21 -4.07 -17.27
CA PHE A 102 -7.66 -3.84 -17.28
C PHE A 102 -8.01 -2.56 -18.07
N PRO A 103 -7.99 -2.62 -19.42
CA PRO A 103 -8.12 -1.43 -20.27
C PRO A 103 -9.49 -0.75 -20.23
N THR A 104 -10.48 -1.33 -19.58
CA THR A 104 -11.80 -0.72 -19.32
C THR A 104 -11.77 0.29 -18.16
N ILE A 105 -10.67 0.35 -17.41
CA ILE A 105 -10.50 1.30 -16.31
C ILE A 105 -10.44 2.73 -16.89
N LYS A 106 -11.37 3.57 -16.46
CA LYS A 106 -11.45 5.00 -16.77
C LYS A 106 -10.72 5.84 -15.72
N ARG A 107 -10.66 5.35 -14.47
CA ARG A 107 -9.95 6.03 -13.38
C ARG A 107 -9.36 5.02 -12.41
N ALA A 108 -8.08 5.20 -12.07
CA ALA A 108 -7.38 4.46 -11.02
C ALA A 108 -6.66 5.43 -10.08
N ARG A 109 -6.84 5.27 -8.77
CA ARG A 109 -6.26 6.11 -7.72
C ARG A 109 -5.77 5.26 -6.56
N PHE A 110 -4.70 5.74 -5.93
CA PHE A 110 -4.19 5.18 -4.68
C PHE A 110 -4.34 6.22 -3.56
N TRP A 111 -4.81 5.78 -2.41
CA TRP A 111 -5.08 6.61 -1.25
C TRP A 111 -4.42 6.01 -0.01
N MET A 112 -3.62 6.81 0.70
CA MET A 112 -2.97 6.38 1.94
C MET A 112 -3.28 7.36 3.07
N THR A 113 -3.32 6.85 4.30
CA THR A 113 -3.62 7.65 5.49
C THR A 113 -2.36 8.04 6.24
N PHE A 114 -2.35 9.24 6.80
CA PHE A 114 -1.27 9.73 7.67
C PHE A 114 -1.84 10.48 8.86
N GLY A 115 -1.27 10.26 10.04
CA GLY A 115 -1.57 11.04 11.24
C GLY A 115 -1.06 12.47 11.13
N GLN A 116 -1.76 13.44 11.74
CA GLN A 116 -1.36 14.85 11.70
C GLN A 116 -0.01 15.10 12.39
N GLU A 117 0.30 14.35 13.43
CA GLU A 117 1.60 14.43 14.11
C GLU A 117 2.73 14.00 13.17
N TYR A 118 2.56 12.86 12.48
CA TYR A 118 3.49 12.38 11.47
C TYR A 118 3.73 13.43 10.37
N LEU A 119 2.67 13.99 9.80
CA LEU A 119 2.78 15.01 8.74
C LEU A 119 3.45 16.30 9.23
N THR A 120 3.25 16.66 10.49
CA THR A 120 3.90 17.82 11.10
C THR A 120 5.42 17.62 11.19
N HIS A 121 5.87 16.47 11.68
CA HIS A 121 7.29 16.12 11.73
C HIS A 121 7.91 15.99 10.34
N LEU A 122 7.20 15.35 9.42
CA LEU A 122 7.67 15.22 8.03
C LEU A 122 7.90 16.60 7.39
N ARG A 123 6.99 17.54 7.60
CA ARG A 123 7.14 18.92 7.10
C ARG A 123 8.38 19.62 7.68
N VAL A 124 8.63 19.45 8.97
CA VAL A 124 9.84 20.00 9.60
C VAL A 124 11.10 19.38 8.99
N ILE A 125 11.13 18.06 8.84
CA ILE A 125 12.22 17.30 8.22
C ILE A 125 12.52 17.81 6.80
N GLN A 126 11.46 18.05 6.00
CA GLN A 126 11.59 18.62 4.65
C GLN A 126 12.15 20.06 4.70
N ASN A 127 11.58 20.92 5.53
CA ASN A 127 11.94 22.34 5.61
C ASN A 127 13.40 22.57 6.04
N ILE A 128 13.94 21.71 6.91
CA ILE A 128 15.35 21.77 7.33
C ILE A 128 16.29 21.00 6.39
N GLY A 129 15.78 20.39 5.32
CA GLY A 129 16.57 19.68 4.31
C GLY A 129 17.05 18.28 4.70
N MET A 130 16.50 17.69 5.78
CA MET A 130 16.90 16.34 6.21
C MET A 130 16.35 15.22 5.32
N SER A 131 15.37 15.49 4.47
CA SER A 131 14.87 14.55 3.45
C SER A 131 15.60 14.59 2.11
N ARG A 132 16.66 15.42 1.98
CA ARG A 132 17.45 15.54 0.75
C ARG A 132 18.22 14.27 0.44
N ILE A 133 18.30 13.94 -0.86
CA ILE A 133 19.05 12.80 -1.39
C ILE A 133 20.43 13.19 -1.96
N ASP A 134 20.65 14.48 -2.22
CA ASP A 134 21.92 15.03 -2.67
C ASP A 134 22.87 15.20 -1.47
N PRO A 135 24.18 14.92 -1.64
CA PRO A 135 25.14 15.02 -0.55
C PRO A 135 25.41 16.46 -0.13
N VAL A 136 25.72 16.63 1.15
CA VAL A 136 26.22 17.88 1.74
C VAL A 136 27.59 17.64 2.38
N MET A 137 28.45 18.64 2.34
CA MET A 137 29.76 18.56 2.99
C MET A 137 29.66 18.87 4.49
N TYR A 138 30.17 17.98 5.34
CA TYR A 138 30.31 18.19 6.78
C TYR A 138 31.68 17.69 7.24
N ASN A 139 32.48 18.60 7.80
CA ASN A 139 33.85 18.30 8.29
C ASN A 139 34.73 17.57 7.25
N GLY A 140 34.62 17.95 5.97
CA GLY A 140 35.40 17.35 4.89
C GLY A 140 34.89 15.99 4.39
N GLN A 141 33.72 15.54 4.84
CA GLN A 141 33.06 14.31 4.40
C GLN A 141 31.74 14.62 3.73
N GLU A 142 31.41 13.86 2.70
CA GLU A 142 30.07 13.90 2.09
C GLU A 142 29.07 13.11 2.94
N ILE A 143 27.95 13.74 3.28
CA ILE A 143 26.85 13.12 3.99
C ILE A 143 25.58 13.32 3.18
N VAL A 144 24.82 12.25 2.94
CA VAL A 144 23.48 12.32 2.36
C VAL A 144 22.46 12.46 3.51
N PRO A 145 21.77 13.62 3.63
CA PRO A 145 20.93 13.91 4.80
C PRO A 145 19.91 12.83 5.12
N ILE A 146 19.18 12.30 4.13
CA ILE A 146 18.17 11.25 4.35
C ILE A 146 18.78 9.94 4.87
N GLN A 147 20.03 9.62 4.51
CA GLN A 147 20.72 8.42 5.02
C GLN A 147 21.11 8.61 6.49
N PHE A 148 21.50 9.81 6.87
CA PHE A 148 21.75 10.13 8.27
C PHE A 148 20.45 10.11 9.08
N LEU A 149 19.37 10.71 8.55
CA LEU A 149 18.05 10.65 9.15
C LEU A 149 17.60 9.20 9.40
N LYS A 150 17.73 8.33 8.39
CA LYS A 150 17.41 6.90 8.50
C LYS A 150 18.18 6.22 9.63
N ALA A 151 19.45 6.58 9.84
CA ALA A 151 20.29 5.98 10.87
C ALA A 151 19.87 6.36 12.31
N VAL A 152 19.21 7.51 12.49
CA VAL A 152 18.74 7.98 13.81
C VAL A 152 17.28 7.71 14.10
N LEU A 153 16.48 7.36 13.09
CA LEU A 153 15.09 6.98 13.26
C LEU A 153 14.95 5.59 13.92
N PRO A 154 13.83 5.33 14.63
CA PRO A 154 13.52 3.98 15.12
C PRO A 154 13.56 2.97 13.97
N ASN A 155 14.13 1.78 14.25
CA ASN A 155 14.09 0.70 13.29
C ASN A 155 12.64 0.18 13.15
N PRO A 156 12.08 0.12 11.93
CA PRO A 156 10.72 -0.39 11.71
C PRO A 156 10.46 -1.79 12.28
N GLY A 157 11.50 -2.64 12.31
CA GLY A 157 11.42 -3.99 12.91
C GLY A 157 11.14 -3.99 14.41
N ASP A 158 11.52 -2.90 15.11
CA ASP A 158 11.40 -2.82 16.57
C ASP A 158 10.09 -2.16 17.03
N LEU A 159 9.20 -1.80 16.09
CA LEU A 159 7.95 -1.12 16.43
C LEU A 159 6.85 -2.07 16.95
N GLY A 160 6.97 -3.37 16.74
CA GLY A 160 5.88 -4.34 16.94
C GLY A 160 5.44 -4.54 18.39
N GLU A 161 6.36 -4.46 19.37
CA GLU A 161 6.11 -4.91 20.76
C GLU A 161 4.94 -4.21 21.45
N ASN A 162 4.75 -2.91 21.21
CA ASN A 162 3.67 -2.13 21.82
C ASN A 162 2.78 -1.43 20.76
N TYR A 163 2.74 -1.98 19.57
CA TYR A 163 1.96 -1.43 18.48
C TYR A 163 0.50 -1.87 18.62
N THR A 164 -0.40 -0.94 18.81
CA THR A 164 -1.84 -1.18 18.95
C THR A 164 -2.60 -0.77 17.70
N GLY A 165 -3.84 -1.27 17.56
CA GLY A 165 -4.71 -0.94 16.44
C GLY A 165 -4.52 -1.86 15.23
N GLU A 166 -4.94 -1.41 14.06
CA GLU A 166 -5.00 -2.27 12.88
C GLU A 166 -4.70 -1.53 11.57
N THR A 167 -4.28 -2.29 10.57
CA THR A 167 -4.30 -1.85 9.17
C THR A 167 -5.65 -2.18 8.54
N SER A 168 -6.10 -1.41 7.55
CA SER A 168 -7.27 -1.68 6.72
C SER A 168 -6.94 -1.31 5.28
N ILE A 169 -6.67 -2.32 4.45
CA ILE A 169 -6.18 -2.13 3.08
C ILE A 169 -7.08 -2.87 2.11
N GLY A 170 -7.44 -2.23 0.99
CA GLY A 170 -8.32 -2.88 0.02
C GLY A 170 -8.57 -2.09 -1.25
N CYS A 171 -9.46 -2.64 -2.08
CA CYS A 171 -9.84 -2.09 -3.38
C CYS A 171 -11.34 -1.78 -3.42
N ARG A 172 -11.68 -0.52 -3.66
CA ARG A 172 -13.05 -0.08 -3.99
C ARG A 172 -13.19 -0.04 -5.49
N ILE A 173 -14.02 -0.88 -6.02
CA ILE A 173 -14.15 -1.10 -7.46
C ILE A 173 -15.59 -0.79 -7.87
N ARG A 174 -15.74 -0.05 -8.96
CA ARG A 174 -17.02 0.19 -9.61
C ARG A 174 -16.91 -0.13 -11.09
N GLY A 175 -17.93 -0.77 -11.62
CA GLY A 175 -17.94 -1.21 -13.01
C GLY A 175 -19.30 -1.77 -13.42
N ILE A 176 -19.31 -2.54 -14.50
CA ILE A 176 -20.52 -3.11 -15.09
C ILE A 176 -20.52 -4.62 -14.90
N LYS A 177 -21.68 -5.17 -14.54
CA LYS A 177 -22.01 -6.60 -14.55
C LYS A 177 -23.40 -6.80 -15.11
N ASP A 178 -23.54 -7.67 -16.11
CA ASP A 178 -24.82 -7.95 -16.78
C ASP A 178 -25.55 -6.66 -17.22
N GLY A 179 -24.80 -5.69 -17.75
CA GLY A 179 -25.30 -4.39 -18.21
C GLY A 179 -25.72 -3.41 -17.10
N LYS A 180 -25.46 -3.73 -15.83
CA LYS A 180 -25.79 -2.88 -14.69
C LYS A 180 -24.54 -2.40 -13.97
N GLU A 181 -24.59 -1.15 -13.52
CA GLU A 181 -23.54 -0.61 -12.65
C GLU A 181 -23.59 -1.27 -11.27
N GLN A 182 -22.42 -1.69 -10.77
CA GLN A 182 -22.28 -2.16 -9.40
C GLN A 182 -20.97 -1.71 -8.77
N THR A 183 -20.92 -1.79 -7.44
CA THR A 183 -19.75 -1.50 -6.63
C THR A 183 -19.38 -2.73 -5.81
N TYR A 184 -18.08 -3.00 -5.73
CA TYR A 184 -17.53 -4.06 -4.90
C TYR A 184 -16.38 -3.51 -4.08
N TYR A 185 -16.35 -3.82 -2.79
CA TYR A 185 -15.25 -3.46 -1.90
C TYR A 185 -14.70 -4.73 -1.26
N VAL A 186 -13.46 -5.05 -1.61
CA VAL A 186 -12.68 -6.15 -1.04
C VAL A 186 -11.54 -5.56 -0.22
N TYR A 187 -11.36 -6.05 1.00
CA TYR A 187 -10.38 -5.50 1.94
C TYR A 187 -9.93 -6.55 2.95
N ASN A 188 -8.82 -6.26 3.61
CA ASN A 188 -8.33 -7.00 4.78
C ASN A 188 -8.11 -6.01 5.94
N ASN A 189 -8.42 -6.46 7.15
CA ASN A 189 -8.00 -5.79 8.37
C ASN A 189 -7.01 -6.71 9.12
N CYS A 190 -5.90 -6.14 9.59
CA CYS A 190 -4.87 -6.86 10.32
C CYS A 190 -4.52 -6.13 11.61
N SER A 191 -4.76 -6.78 12.77
CA SER A 191 -4.37 -6.24 14.08
C SER A 191 -2.86 -6.31 14.27
N HIS A 192 -2.25 -5.21 14.71
CA HIS A 192 -0.83 -5.15 15.03
C HIS A 192 -0.48 -6.09 16.20
N GLU A 193 -1.31 -6.14 17.24
CA GLU A 193 -1.10 -7.01 18.40
C GLU A 193 -1.19 -8.48 18.03
N ALA A 194 -2.18 -8.85 17.18
CA ALA A 194 -2.33 -10.22 16.74
C ALA A 194 -1.15 -10.68 15.87
N ALA A 195 -0.73 -9.85 14.92
CA ALA A 195 0.43 -10.11 14.07
C ALA A 195 1.71 -10.27 14.90
N TYR A 196 1.93 -9.38 15.87
CA TYR A 196 3.09 -9.45 16.75
C TYR A 196 3.08 -10.71 17.63
N LYS A 197 1.93 -11.07 18.19
CA LYS A 197 1.78 -12.29 18.99
C LYS A 197 2.12 -13.56 18.20
N GLU A 198 1.77 -13.59 16.91
CA GLU A 198 1.99 -14.73 16.05
C GLU A 198 3.44 -14.84 15.55
N THR A 199 4.02 -13.72 15.11
CA THR A 199 5.28 -13.73 14.37
C THR A 199 6.40 -12.87 14.97
N GLY A 200 6.12 -12.07 16.00
CA GLY A 200 7.04 -11.04 16.49
C GLY A 200 7.22 -9.85 15.55
N ALA A 201 6.36 -9.72 14.54
CA ALA A 201 6.40 -8.63 13.57
C ALA A 201 5.14 -7.75 13.66
N GLN A 202 5.26 -6.47 13.33
CA GLN A 202 4.13 -5.56 13.26
C GLN A 202 3.20 -5.88 12.08
N GLY A 203 1.96 -5.39 12.12
CA GLY A 203 0.93 -5.67 11.12
C GLY A 203 1.33 -5.32 9.68
N VAL A 204 2.04 -4.20 9.43
CA VAL A 204 2.50 -3.84 8.08
C VAL A 204 3.53 -4.84 7.54
N SER A 205 4.45 -5.32 8.39
CA SER A 205 5.39 -6.38 8.01
C SER A 205 4.68 -7.71 7.76
N TYR A 206 3.66 -8.02 8.56
CA TYR A 206 2.85 -9.24 8.44
C TYR A 206 2.04 -9.22 7.13
N THR A 207 1.32 -8.12 6.85
CA THR A 207 0.52 -7.97 5.63
C THR A 207 1.38 -7.94 4.36
N THR A 208 2.65 -7.60 4.45
CA THR A 208 3.61 -7.65 3.34
C THR A 208 4.23 -9.05 3.17
N GLY A 209 4.65 -9.68 4.27
CA GLY A 209 5.39 -10.94 4.25
C GLY A 209 4.53 -12.15 3.91
N VAL A 210 3.32 -12.23 4.47
CA VAL A 210 2.39 -13.36 4.21
C VAL A 210 2.02 -13.48 2.74
N PRO A 211 1.60 -12.41 2.03
CA PRO A 211 1.32 -12.50 0.59
C PRO A 211 2.54 -12.86 -0.25
N ALA A 212 3.72 -12.36 0.11
CA ALA A 212 4.95 -12.73 -0.59
C ALA A 212 5.24 -14.23 -0.45
N MET A 213 5.04 -14.80 0.74
CA MET A 213 5.14 -16.23 0.99
C MET A 213 4.09 -17.02 0.19
N ILE A 214 2.83 -16.55 0.15
CA ILE A 214 1.76 -17.20 -0.62
C ILE A 214 2.13 -17.24 -2.11
N GLY A 215 2.60 -16.12 -2.68
CA GLY A 215 3.05 -16.07 -4.08
C GLY A 215 4.18 -17.08 -4.36
N ALA A 216 5.18 -17.15 -3.49
CA ALA A 216 6.26 -18.13 -3.59
C ALA A 216 5.74 -19.58 -3.48
N LYS A 217 4.83 -19.85 -2.54
CA LYS A 217 4.17 -21.16 -2.38
C LYS A 217 3.44 -21.59 -3.65
N LEU A 218 2.60 -20.73 -4.22
CA LEU A 218 1.86 -21.02 -5.44
C LEU A 218 2.78 -21.24 -6.65
N PHE A 219 3.88 -20.49 -6.74
CA PHE A 219 4.90 -20.70 -7.75
C PHE A 219 5.58 -22.08 -7.59
N MET A 220 6.01 -22.44 -6.40
CA MET A 220 6.66 -23.73 -6.11
C MET A 220 5.72 -24.91 -6.37
N GLN A 221 4.45 -24.78 -6.09
CA GLN A 221 3.41 -25.77 -6.38
C GLN A 221 3.05 -25.86 -7.87
N GLY A 222 3.58 -24.98 -8.70
CA GLY A 222 3.27 -24.95 -10.13
C GLY A 222 1.93 -24.30 -10.49
N VAL A 223 1.20 -23.75 -9.50
CA VAL A 223 -0.11 -23.10 -9.71
C VAL A 223 0.06 -21.75 -10.42
N TRP A 224 1.05 -20.95 -9.98
CA TRP A 224 1.43 -19.68 -10.60
C TRP A 224 2.76 -19.77 -11.35
N LYS A 225 2.89 -20.79 -12.22
CA LYS A 225 4.14 -21.03 -12.95
C LYS A 225 3.94 -20.89 -14.44
N LYS A 226 4.52 -19.85 -15.02
CA LYS A 226 4.64 -19.66 -16.47
C LYS A 226 5.95 -18.92 -16.81
N PRO A 227 6.57 -19.17 -17.99
CA PRO A 227 7.80 -18.47 -18.39
C PRO A 227 7.58 -16.96 -18.54
N GLY A 228 8.56 -16.16 -18.11
CA GLY A 228 8.54 -14.71 -18.27
C GLY A 228 8.43 -13.94 -16.95
N VAL A 229 8.20 -12.63 -17.06
CA VAL A 229 7.92 -11.73 -15.94
C VAL A 229 6.44 -11.32 -16.03
N TRP A 230 5.72 -11.51 -14.97
CA TRP A 230 4.26 -11.35 -14.92
C TRP A 230 3.85 -10.60 -13.67
N ASN A 231 2.85 -9.73 -13.80
CA ASN A 231 2.20 -9.14 -12.64
C ASN A 231 1.23 -10.14 -12.00
N VAL A 232 0.96 -9.97 -10.72
CA VAL A 232 0.11 -10.92 -9.96
C VAL A 232 -1.32 -11.00 -10.48
N GLU A 233 -1.85 -9.90 -11.00
CA GLU A 233 -3.19 -9.83 -11.60
C GLU A 233 -3.34 -10.59 -12.92
N GLU A 234 -2.23 -11.06 -13.51
CA GLU A 234 -2.23 -11.85 -14.74
C GLU A 234 -2.33 -13.37 -14.47
N PHE A 235 -2.41 -13.75 -13.20
CA PHE A 235 -2.63 -15.13 -12.78
C PHE A 235 -4.08 -15.36 -12.33
N ASN A 236 -4.46 -16.63 -12.19
CA ASN A 236 -5.73 -16.96 -11.56
C ASN A 236 -5.72 -16.51 -10.07
N PRO A 237 -6.61 -15.60 -9.65
CA PRO A 237 -6.60 -15.08 -8.28
C PRO A 237 -7.11 -16.06 -7.22
N ASP A 238 -7.99 -17.01 -7.57
CA ASP A 238 -8.71 -17.83 -6.61
C ASP A 238 -7.82 -18.63 -5.65
N PRO A 239 -6.73 -19.28 -6.11
CA PRO A 239 -5.84 -19.99 -5.20
C PRO A 239 -5.18 -19.05 -4.18
N PHE A 240 -4.81 -17.86 -4.60
CA PHE A 240 -4.20 -16.86 -3.72
C PHE A 240 -5.20 -16.33 -2.70
N MET A 241 -6.42 -16.02 -3.14
CA MET A 241 -7.51 -15.55 -2.27
C MET A 241 -7.88 -16.60 -1.21
N LYS A 242 -7.85 -17.88 -1.57
CA LYS A 242 -8.03 -18.98 -0.62
C LYS A 242 -6.91 -19.01 0.42
N GLU A 243 -5.65 -18.94 -0.04
CA GLU A 243 -4.47 -18.95 0.82
C GLU A 243 -4.45 -17.76 1.79
N LEU A 244 -4.89 -16.57 1.39
CA LEU A 244 -4.99 -15.42 2.29
C LEU A 244 -5.81 -15.74 3.54
N ASN A 245 -6.99 -16.36 3.37
CA ASN A 245 -7.83 -16.77 4.50
C ASN A 245 -7.16 -17.85 5.37
N GLU A 246 -6.44 -18.78 4.77
CA GLU A 246 -5.77 -19.89 5.48
C GLU A 246 -4.50 -19.43 6.20
N GLN A 247 -3.86 -18.34 5.75
CA GLN A 247 -2.59 -17.83 6.26
C GLN A 247 -2.73 -16.56 7.12
N GLY A 248 -3.92 -16.31 7.68
CA GLY A 248 -4.13 -15.27 8.69
C GLY A 248 -4.46 -13.87 8.15
N LEU A 249 -4.74 -13.73 6.85
CA LEU A 249 -5.19 -12.48 6.23
C LEU A 249 -6.59 -12.64 5.59
N PRO A 250 -7.63 -12.87 6.39
CA PRO A 250 -8.99 -13.00 5.86
C PRO A 250 -9.46 -11.71 5.19
N TRP A 251 -10.27 -11.87 4.13
CA TRP A 251 -10.81 -10.79 3.30
C TRP A 251 -12.34 -10.90 3.13
#